data_41886bbbe28150957a326be592f688f7
#
_entry.id   41886bbbe28150957a326be592f688f7
#
_cell.length_a   1.000
_cell.length_b   1.000
_cell.length_c   1.000
_cell.angle_alpha   90.00
_cell.angle_beta   90.00
_cell.angle_gamma   90.00
#
_symmetry.space_group_name_H-M   'P 1'
#
loop_
_entity.id
_entity.type
_entity.pdbx_description
1 polymer ?
#
loop_
_entity_poly.entity_id
_entity_poly.type
_entity_poly.pdbx_seq_one_letter_code
_entity_poly.pdbx_strand_id
1 'polypeptide(L)'
;MQTGSVIGAVGISQMVVRPGDTALAHGSGDMPVLSTSFLITLMESACNSAIAEYLDNAESMVTNSMKIQISESVGIGSEVQGSATCVGVEEGNLLFECEIHDGTRVVAAALLSRSVIERVAYLARTAALTLMSQQSDVTT
;
A
#
# COMPACT_ATOMS: atom_id res chain seq x y z
N MET A 1 3.48 19.49 0.68
CA MET A 1 2.35 19.09 -0.19
C MET A 1 1.10 19.86 0.23
N GLN A 2 0.33 20.31 -0.74
CA GLN A 2 -0.98 20.92 -0.47
C GLN A 2 -2.04 19.84 -0.47
N THR A 3 -2.52 19.47 0.70
CA THR A 3 -3.40 18.30 0.88
C THR A 3 -4.78 18.45 0.25
N GLY A 4 -5.33 19.68 0.18
CA GLY A 4 -6.67 19.89 -0.39
C GLY A 4 -6.78 19.63 -1.88
N SER A 5 -5.66 19.72 -2.62
CA SER A 5 -5.64 19.56 -4.08
C SER A 5 -5.59 18.10 -4.54
N VAL A 6 -5.36 17.14 -3.64
CA VAL A 6 -5.23 15.73 -3.99
C VAL A 6 -6.54 14.96 -3.93
N ILE A 7 -7.58 15.54 -3.32
CA ILE A 7 -8.90 14.88 -3.24
C ILE A 7 -9.44 14.70 -4.65
N GLY A 8 -9.83 13.47 -4.98
CA GLY A 8 -10.27 13.09 -6.31
C GLY A 8 -9.17 12.54 -7.22
N ALA A 9 -7.90 12.60 -6.79
CA ALA A 9 -6.80 12.03 -7.55
C ALA A 9 -6.96 10.51 -7.66
N VAL A 10 -6.71 9.97 -8.86
CA VAL A 10 -6.83 8.54 -9.17
C VAL A 10 -5.51 8.00 -9.65
N GLY A 11 -5.16 6.81 -9.19
CA GLY A 11 -3.98 6.09 -9.64
C GLY A 11 -4.31 4.65 -9.98
N ILE A 12 -3.47 4.05 -10.81
CA ILE A 12 -3.63 2.68 -11.30
C ILE A 12 -2.30 1.96 -11.19
N SER A 13 -2.37 0.67 -10.86
CA SER A 13 -1.25 -0.26 -10.90
C SER A 13 -1.68 -1.54 -11.60
N GLN A 14 -0.74 -2.26 -12.17
CA GLN A 14 -1.03 -3.51 -12.90
C GLN A 14 0.08 -4.53 -12.66
N MET A 15 -0.30 -5.81 -12.68
CA MET A 15 0.67 -6.90 -12.70
C MET A 15 0.06 -8.13 -13.35
N VAL A 16 0.92 -9.02 -13.83
CA VAL A 16 0.56 -10.39 -14.20
C VAL A 16 1.06 -11.30 -13.08
N VAL A 17 0.19 -12.16 -12.57
CA VAL A 17 0.54 -13.05 -11.44
C VAL A 17 1.53 -14.11 -11.89
N ARG A 18 2.68 -14.18 -11.24
CA ARG A 18 3.76 -15.14 -11.48
C ARG A 18 3.83 -16.15 -10.33
N PRO A 19 4.48 -17.32 -10.53
CA PRO A 19 4.61 -18.30 -9.45
C PRO A 19 5.20 -17.76 -8.15
N GLY A 20 6.17 -16.83 -8.23
CA GLY A 20 6.78 -16.21 -7.04
C GLY A 20 5.88 -15.24 -6.30
N ASP A 21 4.75 -14.85 -6.87
CA ASP A 21 3.81 -13.89 -6.29
C ASP A 21 2.71 -14.58 -5.46
N THR A 22 2.75 -15.90 -5.34
CA THR A 22 1.70 -16.68 -4.71
C THR A 22 1.86 -16.77 -3.19
N ALA A 23 0.75 -17.04 -2.50
CA ALA A 23 0.77 -17.31 -1.06
C ALA A 23 1.70 -18.48 -0.72
N LEU A 24 1.72 -19.52 -1.56
CA LEU A 24 2.62 -20.67 -1.41
C LEU A 24 4.09 -20.24 -1.43
N ALA A 25 4.49 -19.43 -2.43
CA ALA A 25 5.86 -18.94 -2.56
C ALA A 25 6.27 -18.03 -1.40
N HIS A 26 5.35 -17.25 -0.86
CA HIS A 26 5.58 -16.34 0.27
C HIS A 26 5.51 -17.03 1.63
N GLY A 27 5.07 -18.27 1.70
CA GLY A 27 4.90 -18.97 2.97
C GLY A 27 3.74 -18.44 3.82
N SER A 28 2.80 -17.71 3.22
CA SER A 28 1.62 -17.18 3.92
C SER A 28 0.38 -18.05 3.76
N GLY A 29 0.50 -19.16 3.05
CA GLY A 29 -0.54 -20.17 2.83
C GLY A 29 0.00 -21.27 1.95
N ASP A 30 -0.82 -22.25 1.61
CA ASP A 30 -0.42 -23.39 0.78
C ASP A 30 -1.09 -23.39 -0.61
N MET A 31 -1.76 -22.28 -0.96
CA MET A 31 -2.46 -22.17 -2.24
C MET A 31 -1.64 -21.42 -3.27
N PRO A 32 -1.64 -21.86 -4.55
CA PRO A 32 -0.91 -21.21 -5.64
C PRO A 32 -1.73 -20.05 -6.23
N VAL A 33 -2.14 -19.11 -5.41
CA VAL A 33 -2.91 -17.93 -5.78
C VAL A 33 -2.17 -16.69 -5.32
N LEU A 34 -2.47 -15.54 -5.94
CA LEU A 34 -1.84 -14.28 -5.58
C LEU A 34 -1.92 -14.03 -4.08
N SER A 35 -0.78 -13.73 -3.47
CA SER A 35 -0.71 -13.54 -2.02
C SER A 35 -1.43 -12.26 -1.59
N THR A 36 -1.98 -12.25 -0.37
CA THR A 36 -2.59 -11.07 0.22
C THR A 36 -1.62 -9.89 0.27
N SER A 37 -0.35 -10.13 0.56
CA SER A 37 0.65 -9.08 0.61
C SER A 37 0.83 -8.40 -0.75
N PHE A 38 0.72 -9.11 -1.85
CA PHE A 38 0.77 -8.50 -3.18
C PHE A 38 -0.49 -7.71 -3.53
N LEU A 39 -1.65 -8.14 -3.05
CA LEU A 39 -2.87 -7.33 -3.18
C LEU A 39 -2.68 -5.96 -2.50
N ILE A 40 -2.11 -5.95 -1.31
CA ILE A 40 -1.81 -4.73 -0.58
C ILE A 40 -0.79 -3.88 -1.35
N THR A 41 0.27 -4.50 -1.85
CA THR A 41 1.30 -3.81 -2.65
C THR A 41 0.70 -3.13 -3.87
N LEU A 42 -0.22 -3.80 -4.58
CA LEU A 42 -0.92 -3.21 -5.73
C LEU A 42 -1.73 -1.98 -5.32
N MET A 43 -2.42 -2.04 -4.19
CA MET A 43 -3.20 -0.92 -3.69
C MET A 43 -2.31 0.25 -3.30
N GLU A 44 -1.21 -0.01 -2.59
CA GLU A 44 -0.25 1.03 -2.20
C GLU A 44 0.42 1.65 -3.42
N SER A 45 0.76 0.84 -4.41
CA SER A 45 1.33 1.32 -5.67
C SER A 45 0.35 2.23 -6.42
N ALA A 46 -0.93 1.87 -6.45
CA ALA A 46 -1.97 2.70 -7.03
C ALA A 46 -2.13 4.04 -6.29
N CYS A 47 -2.06 4.02 -4.96
CA CYS A 47 -2.07 5.25 -4.15
C CYS A 47 -0.87 6.14 -4.50
N ASN A 48 0.32 5.56 -4.60
CA ASN A 48 1.53 6.30 -4.97
C ASN A 48 1.38 6.95 -6.34
N SER A 49 0.83 6.21 -7.31
CA SER A 49 0.56 6.73 -8.65
C SER A 49 -0.43 7.90 -8.62
N ALA A 50 -1.44 7.83 -7.78
CA ALA A 50 -2.48 8.85 -7.69
C ALA A 50 -1.92 10.22 -7.29
N ILE A 51 -0.92 10.27 -6.41
CA ILE A 51 -0.43 11.53 -5.84
C ILE A 51 1.02 11.84 -6.16
N ALA A 52 1.67 11.08 -7.04
CA ALA A 52 3.08 11.26 -7.37
C ALA A 52 3.41 12.71 -7.78
N GLU A 53 2.53 13.34 -8.54
CA GLU A 53 2.72 14.72 -9.02
C GLU A 53 2.60 15.77 -7.91
N TYR A 54 1.98 15.44 -6.79
CA TYR A 54 1.72 16.37 -5.70
C TYR A 54 2.78 16.32 -4.61
N LEU A 55 3.63 15.30 -4.62
CA LEU A 55 4.69 15.14 -3.63
C LEU A 55 5.94 15.92 -4.03
N ASP A 56 6.58 16.57 -3.06
CA ASP A 56 7.92 17.12 -3.23
C ASP A 56 8.95 15.98 -3.21
N ASN A 57 10.16 16.23 -3.73
CA ASN A 57 11.20 15.21 -3.81
C ASN A 57 11.62 14.65 -2.44
N ALA A 58 11.53 15.48 -1.38
CA ALA A 58 11.86 15.07 -0.03
C ALA A 58 10.74 14.25 0.64
N GLU A 59 9.57 14.16 0.03
CA GLU A 59 8.39 13.55 0.61
C GLU A 59 8.17 12.13 0.09
N SER A 60 7.52 11.32 0.91
CA SER A 60 7.05 9.99 0.56
C SER A 60 5.76 9.70 1.32
N MET A 61 5.18 8.55 1.11
CA MET A 61 4.01 8.10 1.86
C MET A 61 4.25 6.77 2.55
N VAL A 62 3.65 6.61 3.72
CA VAL A 62 3.60 5.34 4.44
C VAL A 62 2.16 5.04 4.84
N THR A 63 1.80 3.77 4.88
CA THR A 63 0.46 3.34 5.30
C THR A 63 0.38 3.31 6.82
N ASN A 64 -0.65 3.94 7.39
CA ASN A 64 -0.93 3.94 8.82
C ASN A 64 -1.93 2.87 9.21
N SER A 65 -2.98 2.73 8.41
CA SER A 65 -4.04 1.77 8.68
C SER A 65 -4.67 1.33 7.37
N MET A 66 -5.27 0.14 7.41
CA MET A 66 -6.00 -0.38 6.27
C MET A 66 -7.15 -1.25 6.76
N LYS A 67 -8.22 -1.22 6.00
CA LYS A 67 -9.32 -2.16 6.14
C LYS A 67 -9.53 -2.78 4.77
N ILE A 68 -9.19 -4.06 4.63
CA ILE A 68 -9.23 -4.77 3.35
C ILE A 68 -10.22 -5.92 3.42
N GLN A 69 -10.95 -6.11 2.33
CA GLN A 69 -11.86 -7.22 2.15
C GLN A 69 -11.52 -7.91 0.84
N ILE A 70 -11.26 -9.21 0.91
CA ILE A 70 -10.87 -10.02 -0.24
C ILE A 70 -12.03 -10.96 -0.56
N SER A 71 -12.55 -10.86 -1.77
CA SER A 71 -13.74 -11.60 -2.19
C SER A 71 -13.42 -12.82 -3.04
N GLU A 72 -12.30 -12.77 -3.77
CA GLU A 72 -11.95 -13.78 -4.77
C GLU A 72 -10.44 -14.02 -4.78
N SER A 73 -10.06 -15.20 -5.28
CA SER A 73 -8.66 -15.53 -5.52
C SER A 73 -8.28 -15.26 -6.96
N VAL A 74 -7.00 -15.02 -7.19
CA VAL A 74 -6.44 -14.81 -8.53
C VAL A 74 -5.34 -15.82 -8.79
N GLY A 75 -5.44 -16.53 -9.90
CA GLY A 75 -4.47 -17.56 -10.29
C GLY A 75 -3.27 -17.01 -11.05
N ILE A 76 -2.25 -17.87 -11.17
CA ILE A 76 -1.04 -17.59 -11.94
C ILE A 76 -1.42 -17.32 -13.40
N GLY A 77 -0.82 -16.31 -14.00
CA GLY A 77 -1.06 -15.91 -15.39
C GLY A 77 -2.16 -14.87 -15.56
N SER A 78 -2.97 -14.62 -14.54
CA SER A 78 -4.00 -13.59 -14.61
C SER A 78 -3.39 -12.20 -14.55
N GLU A 79 -3.95 -11.27 -15.33
CA GLU A 79 -3.61 -9.85 -15.25
C GLU A 79 -4.56 -9.17 -14.27
N VAL A 80 -4.00 -8.49 -13.28
CA VAL A 80 -4.77 -7.77 -12.26
C VAL A 80 -4.43 -6.29 -12.27
N GLN A 81 -5.44 -5.49 -12.00
CA GLN A 81 -5.32 -4.03 -11.95
C GLN A 81 -5.78 -3.54 -10.58
N GLY A 82 -4.91 -2.75 -9.94
CA GLY A 82 -5.27 -1.99 -8.75
C GLY A 82 -5.64 -0.56 -9.13
N SER A 83 -6.61 -0.01 -8.44
CA SER A 83 -6.99 1.40 -8.56
C SER A 83 -7.11 2.02 -7.18
N ALA A 84 -6.81 3.30 -7.08
CA ALA A 84 -6.94 4.06 -5.85
C ALA A 84 -7.47 5.45 -6.16
N THR A 85 -8.41 5.91 -5.33
CA THR A 85 -8.93 7.27 -5.40
C THR A 85 -8.72 7.93 -4.05
N CYS A 86 -8.12 9.11 -4.03
CA CYS A 86 -8.02 9.89 -2.80
C CYS A 86 -9.39 10.51 -2.53
N VAL A 87 -10.03 10.10 -1.44
CA VAL A 87 -11.40 10.51 -1.13
C VAL A 87 -11.49 11.52 0.00
N GLY A 88 -10.38 11.77 0.71
CA GLY A 88 -10.40 12.74 1.80
C GLY A 88 -9.05 12.91 2.45
N VAL A 89 -9.04 13.84 3.40
CA VAL A 89 -7.90 14.12 4.28
C VAL A 89 -8.43 14.16 5.70
N GLU A 90 -7.80 13.42 6.60
CA GLU A 90 -8.19 13.36 8.00
C GLU A 90 -6.94 13.44 8.87
N GLU A 91 -6.84 14.48 9.69
CA GLU A 91 -5.70 14.74 10.58
C GLU A 91 -4.34 14.71 9.84
N GLY A 92 -4.33 15.26 8.62
CA GLY A 92 -3.12 15.28 7.79
C GLY A 92 -2.84 14.00 7.02
N ASN A 93 -3.62 12.95 7.24
CA ASN A 93 -3.50 11.69 6.50
C ASN A 93 -4.40 11.69 5.28
N LEU A 94 -3.92 11.09 4.19
CA LEU A 94 -4.70 10.92 2.98
C LEU A 94 -5.49 9.63 3.05
N LEU A 95 -6.79 9.70 2.75
CA LEU A 95 -7.67 8.55 2.74
C LEU A 95 -7.90 8.10 1.31
N PHE A 96 -7.70 6.81 1.04
CA PHE A 96 -7.85 6.22 -0.28
C PHE A 96 -8.88 5.11 -0.26
N GLU A 97 -9.75 5.10 -1.26
CA GLU A 97 -10.55 3.94 -1.62
C GLU A 97 -9.81 3.18 -2.72
N CYS A 98 -9.58 1.90 -2.50
CA CYS A 98 -8.83 1.05 -3.42
C CYS A 98 -9.64 -0.15 -3.84
N GLU A 99 -9.45 -0.59 -5.08
CA GLU A 99 -10.03 -1.82 -5.60
C GLU A 99 -9.00 -2.58 -6.41
N ILE A 100 -9.15 -3.89 -6.46
CA ILE A 100 -8.38 -4.75 -7.36
C ILE A 100 -9.36 -5.52 -8.24
N HIS A 101 -9.10 -5.47 -9.54
CA HIS A 101 -9.91 -6.12 -10.56
C HIS A 101 -9.11 -7.18 -11.30
N ASP A 102 -9.77 -8.29 -11.58
CA ASP A 102 -9.34 -9.31 -12.52
C ASP A 102 -10.34 -9.26 -13.68
N GLY A 103 -9.98 -8.53 -14.74
CA GLY A 103 -10.94 -8.19 -15.78
C GLY A 103 -12.06 -7.30 -15.23
N THR A 104 -13.31 -7.75 -15.31
CA THR A 104 -14.46 -7.02 -14.79
C THR A 104 -14.81 -7.39 -13.35
N ARG A 105 -14.15 -8.42 -12.82
CA ARG A 105 -14.45 -8.98 -11.51
C ARG A 105 -13.67 -8.23 -10.43
N VAL A 106 -14.36 -7.78 -9.37
CA VAL A 106 -13.72 -7.19 -8.19
C VAL A 106 -13.18 -8.31 -7.32
N VAL A 107 -11.88 -8.31 -7.09
CA VAL A 107 -11.16 -9.30 -6.28
C VAL A 107 -11.03 -8.86 -4.84
N ALA A 108 -10.76 -7.58 -4.65
CA ALA A 108 -10.55 -7.01 -3.33
C ALA A 108 -10.89 -5.53 -3.33
N ALA A 109 -11.26 -5.02 -2.16
CA ALA A 109 -11.52 -3.61 -1.93
C ALA A 109 -10.95 -3.22 -0.57
N ALA A 110 -10.51 -1.97 -0.43
CA ALA A 110 -9.92 -1.51 0.81
C ALA A 110 -10.09 0.00 1.01
N LEU A 111 -9.99 0.37 2.29
CA LEU A 111 -9.76 1.76 2.70
C LEU A 111 -8.37 1.82 3.30
N LEU A 112 -7.53 2.71 2.78
CA LEU A 112 -6.19 2.94 3.28
C LEU A 112 -6.06 4.37 3.80
N SER A 113 -5.43 4.51 4.97
CA SER A 113 -5.00 5.81 5.48
C SER A 113 -3.49 5.88 5.35
N ARG A 114 -2.99 6.91 4.68
CA ARG A 114 -1.57 7.06 4.40
C ARG A 114 -1.08 8.44 4.82
N SER A 115 0.07 8.47 5.48
CA SER A 115 0.74 9.71 5.88
C SER A 115 1.75 10.13 4.85
N VAL A 116 1.79 11.41 4.54
CA VAL A 116 2.92 12.04 3.85
C VAL A 116 4.01 12.29 4.89
N ILE A 117 5.21 11.79 4.61
CA ILE A 117 6.35 11.93 5.50
C ILE A 117 7.50 12.65 4.76
N GLU A 118 8.37 13.28 5.54
CA GLU A 118 9.63 13.80 5.03
C GLU A 118 10.68 12.69 5.24
N ARG A 119 11.37 12.29 4.16
CA ARG A 119 12.21 11.07 4.13
C ARG A 119 13.29 11.06 5.19
N VAL A 120 14.04 12.16 5.31
CA VAL A 120 15.19 12.23 6.21
C VAL A 120 14.75 12.18 7.67
N ALA A 121 13.76 12.98 8.03
CA ALA A 121 13.22 13.02 9.38
C ALA A 121 12.60 11.65 9.78
N TYR A 122 11.89 11.03 8.85
CA TYR A 122 11.26 9.72 9.10
C TYR A 122 12.32 8.64 9.35
N LEU A 123 13.36 8.58 8.53
CA LEU A 123 14.45 7.60 8.68
C LEU A 123 15.27 7.86 9.95
N ALA A 124 15.50 9.13 10.29
CA ALA A 124 16.20 9.49 11.51
C ALA A 124 15.43 9.02 12.75
N ARG A 125 14.10 9.20 12.75
CA ARG A 125 13.24 8.71 13.83
C ARG A 125 13.29 7.18 13.94
N THR A 126 13.22 6.48 12.81
CA THR A 126 13.29 5.01 12.77
C THR A 126 14.61 4.52 13.34
N ALA A 127 15.72 5.15 12.97
CA ALA A 127 17.04 4.82 13.50
C ALA A 127 17.12 5.05 15.01
N ALA A 128 16.57 6.16 15.50
CA ALA A 128 16.53 6.46 16.94
C ALA A 128 15.72 5.41 17.72
N LEU A 129 14.56 5.02 17.20
CA LEU A 129 13.72 3.99 17.81
C LEU A 129 14.43 2.62 17.85
N THR A 130 15.16 2.29 16.80
CA THR A 130 15.93 1.04 16.73
C THR A 130 17.05 1.03 17.78
N LEU A 131 17.76 2.14 17.96
CA LEU A 131 18.81 2.27 18.98
C LEU A 131 18.24 2.16 20.39
N MET A 132 17.09 2.78 20.65
CA MET A 132 16.40 2.69 21.96
C MET A 132 16.01 1.24 22.28
N SER A 133 15.49 0.51 21.29
CA SER A 133 15.13 -0.90 21.44
C SER A 133 16.34 -1.77 21.75
N GLN A 134 17.47 -1.54 21.10
CA GLN A 134 18.72 -2.25 21.34
C GLN A 134 19.28 -1.97 22.73
N GLN A 135 19.19 -0.74 23.24
CA GLN A 135 19.62 -0.39 24.58
C GLN A 135 18.75 -1.08 25.63
N SER A 136 17.44 -1.19 25.43
CA SER A 136 16.56 -1.93 26.32
C SER A 136 16.96 -3.41 26.43
N ASP A 137 17.34 -4.03 25.32
CA ASP A 137 17.77 -5.44 25.31
C ASP A 137 19.09 -5.63 26.07
N VAL A 138 20.00 -4.66 26.01
CA VAL A 138 21.31 -4.73 26.69
C VAL A 138 21.16 -4.54 28.20
N THR A 139 20.16 -3.81 28.67
CA THR A 139 19.94 -3.53 30.10
C THR A 139 19.17 -4.61 30.83
N THR A 140 18.60 -5.55 30.11
CA THR A 140 17.92 -6.71 30.72
C THR A 140 18.84 -7.91 30.84
#